data_950b26753678bee235ecd8118f562602
#
_entry.id   950b26753678bee235ecd8118f562602
#
_cell.length_a   1.000
_cell.length_b   1.000
_cell.length_c   1.000
_cell.angle_alpha   90.00
_cell.angle_beta   90.00
_cell.angle_gamma   90.00
#
_symmetry.space_group_name_H-M   'P 1'
#
loop_
_entity.id
_entity.type
_entity.pdbx_description
1 polymer ?
#
loop_
_entity_poly.entity_id
_entity_poly.type
_entity_poly.pdbx_seq_one_letter_code
_entity_poly.pdbx_strand_id
1 'polypeptide(L)'
;ASDVYKRQGLREQAGKEVRENVKWYPAHAANRIGAMVEQRPDWCISRQRNWGVPIPSYTCADCGEKVMNDATLDAVIKLFHEKGSDAWFTDAPESYLGEACVCPKCGGHHLKADKDILDVWWDSGVSWKAVCEYRPELEYPADVYLEGSDQHRGWFQSSLLTSVGANGHAPYKAVVS
;
A
#
# COMPACT_ATOMS: atom_id res chain seq x y z
N ALA A 1 8.56 -0.93 -9.24
CA ALA A 1 7.89 0.12 -8.43
C ALA A 1 8.05 1.52 -9.06
N SER A 2 9.28 1.91 -9.48
CA SER A 2 9.51 3.21 -10.12
C SER A 2 8.72 3.41 -11.42
N ASP A 3 8.56 2.36 -12.19
CA ASP A 3 7.85 2.40 -13.47
C ASP A 3 6.34 2.59 -13.32
N VAL A 4 5.74 2.00 -12.30
CA VAL A 4 4.30 2.16 -12.02
C VAL A 4 4.01 3.61 -11.61
N TYR A 5 4.83 4.19 -10.76
CA TYR A 5 4.70 5.58 -10.33
C TYR A 5 4.80 6.57 -11.49
N LYS A 6 5.75 6.35 -12.40
CA LYS A 6 5.95 7.21 -13.58
C LYS A 6 4.88 7.01 -14.65
N ARG A 7 4.50 5.76 -14.91
CA ARG A 7 3.54 5.42 -15.97
C ARG A 7 2.10 5.83 -15.65
N GLN A 8 1.73 5.85 -14.39
CA GLN A 8 0.35 6.17 -13.98
C GLN A 8 0.12 7.64 -13.64
N GLY A 9 1.14 8.50 -13.77
CA GLY A 9 1.02 9.91 -13.43
C GLY A 9 0.70 10.19 -11.95
N LEU A 10 0.98 9.24 -11.05
CA LEU A 10 0.61 9.32 -9.63
C LEU A 10 1.11 10.60 -8.96
N ARG A 11 2.34 11.02 -9.28
CA ARG A 11 2.93 12.26 -8.74
C ARG A 11 2.13 13.50 -9.15
N GLU A 12 1.78 13.56 -10.41
CA GLU A 12 1.00 14.68 -10.98
C GLU A 12 -0.41 14.71 -10.40
N GLN A 13 -1.07 13.56 -10.33
CA GLN A 13 -2.40 13.43 -9.77
C GLN A 13 -2.42 13.75 -8.27
N ALA A 14 -1.48 13.25 -7.49
CA ALA A 14 -1.36 13.59 -6.07
C ALA A 14 -1.08 15.08 -5.85
N GLY A 15 -0.25 15.70 -6.68
CA GLY A 15 -0.03 17.15 -6.67
C GLY A 15 -1.29 17.95 -7.00
N LYS A 16 -2.13 17.46 -7.91
CA LYS A 16 -3.44 18.05 -8.23
C LYS A 16 -4.39 17.97 -7.04
N GLU A 17 -4.51 16.79 -6.40
CA GLU A 17 -5.33 16.60 -5.22
C GLU A 17 -4.96 17.58 -4.09
N VAL A 18 -3.67 17.75 -3.82
CA VAL A 18 -3.15 18.68 -2.81
C VAL A 18 -3.60 20.13 -3.08
N ARG A 19 -3.59 20.56 -4.34
CA ARG A 19 -3.86 21.96 -4.71
C ARG A 19 -5.34 22.27 -4.87
N GLU A 20 -6.12 21.32 -5.36
CA GLU A 20 -7.48 21.58 -5.84
C GLU A 20 -8.58 21.01 -4.93
N ASN A 21 -8.31 19.85 -4.29
CA ASN A 21 -9.36 19.08 -3.64
C ASN A 21 -9.24 19.00 -2.12
N VAL A 22 -8.06 19.25 -1.56
CA VAL A 22 -7.82 19.19 -0.11
C VAL A 22 -7.74 20.59 0.50
N LYS A 23 -8.45 20.82 1.61
CA LYS A 23 -8.36 22.04 2.40
C LYS A 23 -7.24 21.92 3.44
N TRP A 24 -6.33 22.89 3.47
CA TRP A 24 -5.19 22.91 4.38
C TRP A 24 -5.31 23.98 5.45
N TYR A 25 -5.03 23.62 6.69
CA TYR A 25 -4.98 24.51 7.84
C TYR A 25 -3.66 24.31 8.60
N PRO A 26 -2.75 25.30 8.53
CA PRO A 26 -2.83 26.57 7.80
C PRO A 26 -2.72 26.38 6.27
N ALA A 27 -3.29 27.33 5.50
CA ALA A 27 -3.36 27.22 4.03
C ALA A 27 -2.00 27.03 3.34
N HIS A 28 -0.92 27.59 3.89
CA HIS A 28 0.44 27.46 3.33
C HIS A 28 0.99 26.01 3.41
N ALA A 29 0.37 25.14 4.20
CA ALA A 29 0.75 23.73 4.26
C ALA A 29 0.61 23.01 2.90
N ALA A 30 -0.34 23.46 2.05
CA ALA A 30 -0.48 22.97 0.68
C ALA A 30 0.81 23.10 -0.13
N ASN A 31 1.51 24.23 -0.02
CA ASN A 31 2.77 24.45 -0.74
C ASN A 31 3.86 23.49 -0.26
N ARG A 32 3.91 23.24 1.04
CA ARG A 32 4.90 22.33 1.65
C ARG A 32 4.72 20.90 1.18
N ILE A 33 3.51 20.34 1.30
CA ILE A 33 3.27 18.96 0.88
C ILE A 33 3.31 18.83 -0.65
N GLY A 34 2.85 19.83 -1.40
CA GLY A 34 2.95 19.86 -2.86
C GLY A 34 4.40 19.72 -3.33
N ALA A 35 5.31 20.53 -2.79
CA ALA A 35 6.74 20.44 -3.10
C ALA A 35 7.33 19.08 -2.70
N MET A 36 6.93 18.52 -1.56
CA MET A 36 7.37 17.20 -1.11
C MET A 36 6.89 16.07 -2.03
N VAL A 37 5.69 16.14 -2.57
CA VAL A 37 5.16 15.16 -3.53
C VAL A 37 5.86 15.29 -4.88
N GLU A 38 6.03 16.50 -5.38
CA GLU A 38 6.66 16.78 -6.66
C GLU A 38 8.15 16.34 -6.71
N GLN A 39 8.86 16.56 -5.61
CA GLN A 39 10.30 16.25 -5.50
C GLN A 39 10.58 14.87 -4.90
N ARG A 40 9.56 14.11 -4.55
CA ARG A 40 9.76 12.82 -3.90
C ARG A 40 10.53 11.85 -4.80
N PRO A 41 11.61 11.23 -4.32
CA PRO A 41 12.22 10.10 -4.98
C PRO A 41 11.29 8.87 -4.93
N ASP A 42 11.63 7.83 -5.70
CA ASP A 42 10.91 6.57 -5.65
C ASP A 42 10.88 6.01 -4.22
N TRP A 43 9.75 5.44 -3.85
CA TRP A 43 9.56 4.81 -2.54
C TRP A 43 9.75 3.30 -2.66
N CYS A 44 10.89 2.82 -2.17
CA CYS A 44 11.08 1.39 -1.99
C CYS A 44 10.24 0.94 -0.80
N ILE A 45 9.20 0.16 -1.06
CA ILE A 45 8.23 -0.29 -0.04
C ILE A 45 8.66 -1.57 0.68
N SER A 46 9.65 -2.31 0.16
CA SER A 46 10.12 -3.55 0.79
C SER A 46 11.13 -3.29 1.90
N ARG A 47 11.06 -4.08 2.96
CA ARG A 47 12.01 -4.10 4.08
C ARG A 47 12.39 -5.53 4.42
N GLN A 48 13.64 -5.72 4.81
CA GLN A 48 14.20 -7.00 5.27
C GLN A 48 14.35 -6.93 6.80
N ARG A 49 13.22 -7.10 7.49
CA ARG A 49 13.14 -7.05 8.96
C ARG A 49 12.27 -8.18 9.48
N ASN A 50 12.41 -8.50 10.76
CA ASN A 50 11.70 -9.61 11.39
C ASN A 50 10.25 -9.27 11.79
N TRP A 51 9.88 -7.99 11.79
CA TRP A 51 8.56 -7.52 12.19
C TRP A 51 7.94 -6.63 11.11
N GLY A 52 6.73 -6.93 10.71
CA GLY A 52 5.92 -6.15 9.78
C GLY A 52 4.96 -7.01 8.95
N VAL A 53 4.13 -6.36 8.16
CA VAL A 53 3.19 -7.02 7.25
C VAL A 53 3.95 -7.58 6.05
N PRO A 54 3.83 -8.86 5.72
CA PRO A 54 4.55 -9.45 4.59
C PRO A 54 4.06 -8.88 3.26
N ILE A 55 4.96 -8.80 2.27
CA ILE A 55 4.59 -8.56 0.88
C ILE A 55 4.15 -9.91 0.29
N PRO A 56 2.90 -10.05 -0.17
CA PRO A 56 2.34 -11.32 -0.61
C PRO A 56 2.83 -11.71 -2.01
N SER A 57 4.13 -11.87 -2.16
CA SER A 57 4.79 -12.32 -3.40
C SER A 57 5.47 -13.66 -3.21
N TYR A 58 5.57 -14.40 -4.30
CA TYR A 58 6.19 -15.72 -4.34
C TYR A 58 7.31 -15.75 -5.37
N THR A 59 8.24 -16.63 -5.15
CA THR A 59 9.27 -16.97 -6.14
C THR A 59 9.07 -18.44 -6.56
N CYS A 60 8.91 -18.67 -7.86
CA CYS A 60 8.86 -20.02 -8.39
C CYS A 60 10.23 -20.71 -8.22
N ALA A 61 10.25 -21.86 -7.57
CA ALA A 61 11.47 -22.60 -7.34
C ALA A 61 12.05 -23.23 -8.63
N ASP A 62 11.19 -23.45 -9.63
CA ASP A 62 11.59 -24.13 -10.88
C ASP A 62 12.23 -23.16 -11.89
N CYS A 63 11.75 -21.91 -11.98
CA CYS A 63 12.21 -20.96 -13.00
C CYS A 63 12.62 -19.59 -12.47
N GLY A 64 12.49 -19.33 -11.17
CA GLY A 64 12.85 -18.06 -10.53
C GLY A 64 11.87 -16.91 -10.79
N GLU A 65 10.75 -17.14 -11.47
CA GLU A 65 9.75 -16.10 -11.75
C GLU A 65 9.08 -15.62 -10.48
N LYS A 66 8.85 -14.29 -10.40
CA LYS A 66 8.06 -13.68 -9.32
C LYS A 66 6.57 -13.80 -9.64
N VAL A 67 5.81 -14.28 -8.68
CA VAL A 67 4.37 -14.52 -8.81
C VAL A 67 3.62 -13.71 -7.78
N MET A 68 2.75 -12.82 -8.25
CA MET A 68 1.76 -12.09 -7.47
C MET A 68 0.62 -11.72 -8.43
N ASN A 69 -0.52 -12.35 -8.27
CA ASN A 69 -1.71 -12.13 -9.09
C ASN A 69 -2.97 -12.20 -8.23
N ASP A 70 -4.12 -11.88 -8.81
CA ASP A 70 -5.38 -11.80 -8.07
C ASP A 70 -5.70 -13.12 -7.34
N ALA A 71 -5.53 -14.26 -7.98
CA ALA A 71 -5.81 -15.57 -7.37
C ALA A 71 -4.92 -15.84 -6.15
N THR A 72 -3.62 -15.51 -6.22
CA THR A 72 -2.72 -15.65 -5.07
C THR A 72 -3.03 -14.64 -3.96
N LEU A 73 -3.43 -13.41 -4.32
CA LEU A 73 -3.82 -12.39 -3.35
C LEU A 73 -5.11 -12.77 -2.62
N ASP A 74 -6.12 -13.26 -3.33
CA ASP A 74 -7.38 -13.72 -2.72
C ASP A 74 -7.15 -14.86 -1.71
N ALA A 75 -6.28 -15.80 -2.05
CA ALA A 75 -5.90 -16.88 -1.14
C ALA A 75 -5.19 -16.36 0.13
N VAL A 76 -4.30 -15.36 -0.01
CA VAL A 76 -3.63 -14.72 1.12
C VAL A 76 -4.60 -13.92 1.99
N ILE A 77 -5.51 -13.18 1.38
CA ILE A 77 -6.56 -12.45 2.13
C ILE A 77 -7.36 -13.42 2.99
N LYS A 78 -7.78 -14.54 2.42
CA LYS A 78 -8.49 -15.57 3.17
C LYS A 78 -7.64 -16.16 4.30
N LEU A 79 -6.38 -16.50 4.03
CA LEU A 79 -5.44 -16.98 5.04
C LEU A 79 -5.32 -16.01 6.22
N PHE A 80 -5.15 -14.72 5.93
CA PHE A 80 -4.96 -13.70 6.97
C PHE A 80 -6.25 -13.46 7.78
N HIS A 81 -7.41 -13.55 7.17
CA HIS A 81 -8.69 -13.50 7.88
C HIS A 81 -8.88 -14.68 8.83
N GLU A 82 -8.45 -15.87 8.44
CA GLU A 82 -8.64 -17.09 9.22
C GLU A 82 -7.58 -17.27 10.32
N LYS A 83 -6.31 -16.93 10.04
CA LYS A 83 -5.17 -17.27 10.89
C LYS A 83 -4.27 -16.09 11.29
N GLY A 84 -4.53 -14.90 10.74
CA GLY A 84 -3.64 -13.73 10.91
C GLY A 84 -2.42 -13.76 9.98
N SER A 85 -1.66 -12.66 9.97
CA SER A 85 -0.53 -12.47 9.05
C SER A 85 0.69 -13.36 9.35
N ASP A 86 0.81 -13.88 10.57
CA ASP A 86 1.91 -14.77 10.96
C ASP A 86 1.89 -16.08 10.18
N ALA A 87 0.70 -16.51 9.72
CA ALA A 87 0.54 -17.70 8.88
C ALA A 87 1.35 -17.64 7.58
N TRP A 88 1.69 -16.45 7.08
CA TRP A 88 2.58 -16.27 5.94
C TRP A 88 3.96 -16.88 6.13
N PHE A 89 4.48 -16.82 7.37
CA PHE A 89 5.81 -17.28 7.72
C PHE A 89 5.83 -18.72 8.24
N THR A 90 4.70 -19.27 8.65
CA THR A 90 4.58 -20.59 9.27
C THR A 90 3.96 -21.63 8.36
N ASP A 91 3.05 -21.24 7.48
CA ASP A 91 2.31 -22.18 6.63
C ASP A 91 2.99 -22.33 5.26
N ALA A 92 3.03 -23.53 4.73
CA ALA A 92 3.53 -23.78 3.40
C ALA A 92 2.54 -23.23 2.33
N PRO A 93 3.02 -22.56 1.27
CA PRO A 93 2.15 -21.98 0.24
C PRO A 93 1.13 -22.95 -0.36
N GLU A 94 1.53 -24.21 -0.55
CA GLU A 94 0.68 -25.26 -1.10
C GLU A 94 -0.55 -25.55 -0.24
N SER A 95 -0.46 -25.29 1.07
CA SER A 95 -1.55 -25.57 2.02
C SER A 95 -2.72 -24.60 1.91
N TYR A 96 -2.50 -23.39 1.39
CA TYR A 96 -3.54 -22.36 1.31
C TYR A 96 -3.79 -21.81 -0.11
N LEU A 97 -2.82 -21.95 -1.04
CA LEU A 97 -2.99 -21.48 -2.40
C LEU A 97 -3.90 -22.39 -3.25
N GLY A 98 -3.91 -23.71 -2.96
CA GLY A 98 -4.71 -24.67 -3.75
C GLY A 98 -4.40 -24.57 -5.25
N GLU A 99 -5.41 -24.33 -6.07
CA GLU A 99 -5.29 -24.19 -7.53
C GLU A 99 -4.51 -22.95 -7.96
N ALA A 100 -4.40 -21.93 -7.10
CA ALA A 100 -3.60 -20.73 -7.36
C ALA A 100 -2.08 -20.99 -7.23
N CYS A 101 -1.67 -22.17 -6.71
CA CYS A 101 -0.27 -22.56 -6.58
C CYS A 101 0.32 -22.98 -7.93
N VAL A 102 0.37 -22.05 -8.90
CA VAL A 102 0.89 -22.29 -10.24
C VAL A 102 1.69 -21.09 -10.73
N CYS A 103 2.88 -21.37 -11.28
CA CYS A 103 3.70 -20.34 -11.92
C CYS A 103 3.14 -20.02 -13.32
N PRO A 104 2.79 -18.77 -13.61
CA PRO A 104 2.23 -18.40 -14.92
C PRO A 104 3.23 -18.52 -16.07
N LYS A 105 4.53 -18.62 -15.77
CA LYS A 105 5.60 -18.71 -16.78
C LYS A 105 5.94 -20.14 -17.16
N CYS A 106 6.10 -21.05 -16.20
CA CYS A 106 6.54 -22.41 -16.47
C CYS A 106 5.50 -23.49 -16.13
N GLY A 107 4.36 -23.11 -15.51
CA GLY A 107 3.34 -24.06 -15.07
C GLY A 107 3.73 -24.87 -13.82
N GLY A 108 4.90 -24.65 -13.24
CA GLY A 108 5.35 -25.34 -12.02
C GLY A 108 4.52 -24.96 -10.80
N HIS A 109 4.43 -25.87 -9.84
CA HIS A 109 3.61 -25.71 -8.62
C HIS A 109 4.47 -25.46 -7.36
N HIS A 110 5.77 -25.23 -7.50
CA HIS A 110 6.68 -25.03 -6.38
C HIS A 110 6.90 -23.54 -6.13
N LEU A 111 5.93 -22.90 -5.49
CA LEU A 111 6.01 -21.48 -5.11
C LEU A 111 6.56 -21.34 -3.68
N LYS A 112 7.56 -20.48 -3.51
CA LYS A 112 8.13 -20.13 -2.20
C LYS A 112 7.69 -18.74 -1.83
N ALA A 113 7.11 -18.55 -0.65
CA ALA A 113 6.74 -17.25 -0.11
C ALA A 113 8.00 -16.39 0.10
N ASP A 114 7.98 -15.16 -0.37
CA ASP A 114 9.05 -14.20 -0.13
C ASP A 114 9.00 -13.72 1.33
N LYS A 115 10.16 -13.28 1.87
CA LYS A 115 10.28 -12.90 3.28
C LYS A 115 10.30 -11.40 3.51
N ASP A 116 10.24 -10.62 2.45
CA ASP A 116 10.21 -9.16 2.56
C ASP A 116 8.88 -8.70 3.17
N ILE A 117 8.96 -7.65 3.98
CA ILE A 117 7.81 -7.01 4.60
C ILE A 117 7.61 -5.62 4.03
N LEU A 118 6.42 -5.07 4.21
CA LEU A 118 6.09 -3.70 3.85
C LEU A 118 6.79 -2.69 4.77
N ASP A 119 7.10 -1.51 4.23
CA ASP A 119 7.46 -0.35 5.00
C ASP A 119 6.32 0.03 5.94
N VAL A 120 6.61 0.31 7.21
CA VAL A 120 5.62 0.74 8.22
C VAL A 120 4.82 1.97 7.79
N TRP A 121 5.38 2.83 6.93
CA TRP A 121 4.64 3.94 6.34
C TRP A 121 3.59 3.51 5.30
N TRP A 122 3.73 2.33 4.75
CA TRP A 122 2.66 1.72 3.96
C TRP A 122 1.50 1.30 4.85
N ASP A 123 1.79 0.64 5.97
CA ASP A 123 0.77 0.17 6.93
C ASP A 123 -0.09 1.34 7.42
N SER A 124 0.54 2.42 7.88
CA SER A 124 -0.18 3.65 8.25
C SER A 124 -0.81 4.35 7.04
N GLY A 125 -0.17 4.27 5.89
CA GLY A 125 -0.64 4.88 4.64
C GLY A 125 -1.95 4.30 4.12
N VAL A 126 -2.29 3.05 4.45
CA VAL A 126 -3.55 2.40 4.05
C VAL A 126 -4.64 2.43 5.13
N SER A 127 -4.46 3.22 6.19
CA SER A 127 -5.45 3.38 7.27
C SER A 127 -6.82 3.87 6.76
N TRP A 128 -6.86 4.64 5.69
CA TRP A 128 -8.10 5.04 5.02
C TRP A 128 -8.92 3.82 4.54
N LYS A 129 -8.24 2.76 4.06
CA LYS A 129 -8.88 1.50 3.64
C LYS A 129 -9.25 0.65 4.84
N ALA A 130 -8.25 0.40 5.71
CA ALA A 130 -8.38 -0.52 6.83
C ALA A 130 -9.32 -0.01 7.95
N VAL A 131 -9.55 1.31 8.03
CA VAL A 131 -10.35 1.93 9.08
C VAL A 131 -11.56 2.65 8.49
N CYS A 132 -11.36 3.68 7.65
CA CYS A 132 -12.45 4.53 7.20
C CYS A 132 -13.45 3.81 6.28
N GLU A 133 -12.97 3.02 5.32
CA GLU A 133 -13.86 2.23 4.45
C GLU A 133 -14.43 0.98 5.13
N TYR A 134 -13.67 0.39 6.05
CA TYR A 134 -14.06 -0.87 6.67
C TYR A 134 -15.13 -0.69 7.77
N ARG A 135 -15.10 0.44 8.47
CA ARG A 135 -16.03 0.71 9.58
C ARG A 135 -17.26 1.45 9.10
N PRO A 136 -18.48 0.89 9.29
CA PRO A 136 -19.73 1.50 8.79
C PRO A 136 -20.09 2.83 9.46
N GLU A 137 -19.52 3.12 10.64
CA GLU A 137 -19.70 4.40 11.34
C GLU A 137 -18.77 5.51 10.87
N LEU A 138 -17.82 5.20 9.98
CA LEU A 138 -16.86 6.16 9.44
C LEU A 138 -17.11 6.42 7.95
N GLU A 139 -16.57 7.53 7.45
CA GLU A 139 -16.63 7.89 6.04
C GLU A 139 -15.26 7.89 5.38
N TYR A 140 -15.26 7.60 4.09
CA TYR A 140 -14.12 7.75 3.21
C TYR A 140 -14.52 8.58 1.97
N PRO A 141 -13.76 9.65 1.63
CA PRO A 141 -12.61 10.22 2.35
C PRO A 141 -12.97 10.76 3.73
N ALA A 142 -12.01 10.69 4.68
CA ALA A 142 -12.18 11.26 6.01
C ALA A 142 -12.39 12.78 5.95
N ASP A 143 -13.21 13.34 6.83
CA ASP A 143 -13.45 14.79 6.85
C ASP A 143 -12.18 15.57 7.20
N VAL A 144 -11.41 15.10 8.19
CA VAL A 144 -10.21 15.78 8.66
C VAL A 144 -9.13 14.77 9.06
N TYR A 145 -7.89 14.99 8.60
CA TYR A 145 -6.69 14.45 9.22
C TYR A 145 -6.06 15.52 10.11
N LEU A 146 -5.77 15.15 11.35
CA LEU A 146 -5.22 16.06 12.36
C LEU A 146 -3.94 15.46 12.95
N GLU A 147 -2.81 16.11 12.73
CA GLU A 147 -1.51 15.74 13.27
C GLU A 147 -0.50 16.90 13.19
N GLY A 148 0.70 16.67 13.72
CA GLY A 148 1.80 17.62 13.61
C GLY A 148 2.30 17.83 12.18
N SER A 149 2.90 18.98 11.94
CA SER A 149 3.38 19.39 10.61
C SER A 149 4.52 18.51 10.05
N ASP A 150 5.20 17.71 10.88
CA ASP A 150 6.15 16.69 10.47
C ASP A 150 5.51 15.60 9.62
N GLN A 151 4.20 15.33 9.79
CA GLN A 151 3.45 14.32 9.04
C GLN A 151 3.24 14.66 7.57
N HIS A 152 3.60 15.84 7.11
CA HIS A 152 3.71 16.13 5.67
C HIS A 152 4.71 15.21 4.96
N ARG A 153 5.72 14.72 5.67
CA ARG A 153 6.66 13.67 5.19
C ARG A 153 6.32 12.26 5.66
N GLY A 154 5.34 12.11 6.52
CA GLY A 154 4.90 10.84 7.08
C GLY A 154 3.51 10.45 6.60
N TRP A 155 2.60 10.35 7.53
CA TRP A 155 1.26 9.81 7.33
C TRP A 155 0.41 10.58 6.32
N PHE A 156 0.45 11.91 6.31
CA PHE A 156 -0.29 12.68 5.31
C PHE A 156 0.14 12.32 3.88
N GLN A 157 1.43 12.18 3.65
CA GLN A 157 1.95 11.85 2.33
C GLN A 157 1.76 10.38 1.96
N SER A 158 2.01 9.43 2.87
CA SER A 158 1.83 8.01 2.59
C SER A 158 0.37 7.68 2.31
N SER A 159 -0.56 8.23 3.10
CA SER A 159 -2.00 8.08 2.88
C SER A 159 -2.46 8.68 1.55
N LEU A 160 -1.96 9.88 1.21
CA LEU A 160 -2.26 10.51 -0.08
C LEU A 160 -1.85 9.63 -1.25
N LEU A 161 -0.60 9.15 -1.24
CA LEU A 161 -0.05 8.38 -2.36
C LEU A 161 -0.74 7.03 -2.54
N THR A 162 -1.03 6.33 -1.45
CA THR A 162 -1.73 5.03 -1.51
C THR A 162 -3.18 5.19 -1.96
N SER A 163 -3.89 6.20 -1.47
CA SER A 163 -5.27 6.47 -1.85
C SER A 163 -5.39 6.95 -3.31
N VAL A 164 -4.57 7.91 -3.72
CA VAL A 164 -4.55 8.38 -5.12
C VAL A 164 -4.16 7.25 -6.07
N GLY A 165 -3.21 6.40 -5.67
CA GLY A 165 -2.81 5.24 -6.47
C GLY A 165 -3.90 4.17 -6.64
N ALA A 166 -4.72 3.96 -5.61
CA ALA A 166 -5.79 2.97 -5.62
C ALA A 166 -7.12 3.52 -6.17
N ASN A 167 -7.51 4.72 -5.75
CA ASN A 167 -8.87 5.26 -5.96
C ASN A 167 -8.89 6.57 -6.77
N GLY A 168 -7.74 7.15 -7.09
CA GLY A 168 -7.65 8.36 -7.90
C GLY A 168 -7.88 9.67 -7.15
N HIS A 169 -8.10 9.65 -5.83
CA HIS A 169 -8.35 10.86 -5.03
C HIS A 169 -7.71 10.78 -3.64
N ALA A 170 -7.61 11.93 -2.97
CA ALA A 170 -7.06 12.04 -1.61
C ALA A 170 -7.94 11.29 -0.59
N PRO A 171 -7.35 10.75 0.50
CA PRO A 171 -8.09 10.01 1.53
C PRO A 171 -8.74 10.92 2.57
N TYR A 172 -8.58 12.21 2.45
CA TYR A 172 -9.09 13.23 3.38
C TYR A 172 -9.57 14.48 2.63
N LYS A 173 -10.60 15.12 3.18
CA LYS A 173 -11.17 16.39 2.67
C LYS A 173 -10.40 17.61 3.18
N ALA A 174 -9.86 17.51 4.40
CA ALA A 174 -9.08 18.57 5.03
C ALA A 174 -7.92 18.02 5.87
N VAL A 175 -6.88 18.83 6.04
CA VAL A 175 -5.74 18.56 6.93
C VAL A 175 -5.52 19.76 7.85
N VAL A 176 -5.36 19.48 9.14
CA VAL A 176 -5.00 20.46 10.18
C VAL A 176 -3.66 20.06 10.79
N SER A 177 -2.69 21.00 10.83
CA SER A 177 -1.34 20.72 11.34
C SER A 177 -0.73 21.92 12.08
#